data_7fdd7b5d1e57e2f18378df2fe5366993
#
_entry.id   7fdd7b5d1e57e2f18378df2fe5366993
#
_cell.length_a   1.000
_cell.length_b   1.000
_cell.length_c   1.000
_cell.angle_alpha   90.00
_cell.angle_beta   90.00
_cell.angle_gamma   90.00
#
_symmetry.space_group_name_H-M   'P 1'
#
loop_
_entity.id
_entity.type
_entity.pdbx_description
1 polymer ?
#
loop_
_entity_poly.entity_id
_entity_poly.type
_entity_poly.pdbx_seq_one_letter_code
_entity_poly.pdbx_strand_id
1 'polypeptide(L)'
;MRFLIFTLFINFAITSKLSAQRVCSSFDYKEQELKNSPSLNTRIDNIENFIQQKLISRSTNIAGKPHTGSVIKIPVVVHILYNTPQQNISDEKVFEQIKVLNESFRRLSSDTANTPQWFKSIAADCGIEFQLATSDPQRKNTSGIIRKQTPVIQWGTDDQVKFSAKAGSDAWDSQNYLNIWVCNLGIVAGYSSFPGGPTEKDGIVIGTGVFGKSSRAGYNMGKTAVHEAGHWLGLRHIWGDSYCGDDWVDDTPKQGNFTAGCPSGIRASCSSGPNGDMYMNYMDLTQDACTNLFTDGQKERMRVFFEPGFDRHTLLSSYGLLPPLITEIPPVDQLPKWDHPQLYPNPATNEITLDLSNDIRWMGKTISITNIQGQFIMQSLINSKVVKMNIDNLQPGLYFLVVKREDGATVKQKFIKM
;
A
#
# COMPACT_ATOMS: atom_id res chain seq x y z
N MET A 1 6.06 -38.01 68.68
CA MET A 1 5.25 -37.94 67.45
C MET A 1 5.38 -36.53 66.88
N ARG A 2 6.23 -36.33 65.86
CA ARG A 2 6.42 -35.04 65.20
C ARG A 2 5.63 -35.06 63.90
N PHE A 3 4.61 -34.21 63.77
CA PHE A 3 3.87 -34.02 62.54
C PHE A 3 4.66 -33.07 61.62
N LEU A 4 5.10 -33.55 60.44
CA LEU A 4 5.60 -32.71 59.38
C LEU A 4 4.41 -32.20 58.55
N ILE A 5 4.22 -30.89 58.53
CA ILE A 5 3.26 -30.22 57.63
C ILE A 5 4.01 -29.92 56.34
N PHE A 6 3.61 -30.61 55.26
CA PHE A 6 4.06 -30.32 53.88
C PHE A 6 3.20 -29.19 53.30
N THR A 7 3.77 -28.02 53.17
CA THR A 7 3.11 -26.90 52.50
C THR A 7 3.37 -26.99 51.00
N LEU A 8 2.34 -27.31 50.23
CA LEU A 8 2.39 -27.39 48.76
C LEU A 8 2.30 -25.97 48.22
N PHE A 9 3.41 -25.42 47.72
CA PHE A 9 3.40 -24.14 46.96
C PHE A 9 2.92 -24.45 45.53
N ILE A 10 1.67 -24.07 45.23
CA ILE A 10 1.14 -24.05 43.86
C ILE A 10 1.66 -22.78 43.19
N ASN A 11 2.67 -22.90 42.34
CA ASN A 11 3.10 -21.82 41.45
C ASN A 11 2.03 -21.60 40.37
N PHE A 12 1.20 -20.60 40.52
CA PHE A 12 0.33 -20.09 39.47
C PHE A 12 1.19 -19.30 38.49
N ALA A 13 1.65 -19.95 37.42
CA ALA A 13 2.27 -19.26 36.30
C ALA A 13 1.18 -18.44 35.58
N ILE A 14 1.10 -17.15 35.91
CA ILE A 14 0.31 -16.18 35.14
C ILE A 14 1.05 -16.00 33.82
N THR A 15 0.66 -16.76 32.80
CA THR A 15 1.06 -16.47 31.41
C THR A 15 0.31 -15.22 30.96
N SER A 16 0.90 -14.05 31.22
CA SER A 16 0.48 -12.84 30.54
C SER A 16 0.73 -13.04 29.05
N LYS A 17 -0.35 -13.24 28.27
CA LYS A 17 -0.27 -13.12 26.82
C LYS A 17 0.15 -11.68 26.53
N LEU A 18 1.43 -11.45 26.28
CA LEU A 18 1.87 -10.19 25.67
C LEU A 18 1.16 -10.10 24.32
N SER A 19 0.10 -9.32 24.27
CA SER A 19 -0.53 -8.95 23.00
C SER A 19 0.50 -8.11 22.25
N ALA A 20 0.96 -8.60 21.09
CA ALA A 20 1.82 -7.80 20.24
C ALA A 20 1.05 -6.54 19.87
N GLN A 21 1.64 -5.37 20.13
CA GLN A 21 1.08 -4.08 19.80
C GLN A 21 1.72 -3.56 18.51
N ARG A 22 0.95 -2.85 17.68
CA ARG A 22 1.52 -2.07 16.58
C ARG A 22 2.31 -0.91 17.19
N VAL A 23 3.57 -0.79 16.80
CA VAL A 23 4.41 0.35 17.16
C VAL A 23 4.55 1.21 15.92
N CYS A 24 3.66 2.20 15.75
CA CYS A 24 3.82 3.28 14.80
C CYS A 24 4.71 4.35 15.46
N SER A 25 5.77 4.76 14.77
CA SER A 25 6.69 5.79 15.24
C SER A 25 6.53 7.12 14.50
N SER A 26 5.46 7.33 13.74
CA SER A 26 5.25 8.53 12.91
C SER A 26 5.13 9.79 13.76
N PHE A 27 4.49 9.72 14.92
CA PHE A 27 4.40 10.86 15.84
C PHE A 27 5.77 11.22 16.43
N ASP A 28 6.50 10.26 16.98
CA ASP A 28 7.84 10.48 17.54
C ASP A 28 8.81 10.99 16.47
N TYR A 29 8.74 10.42 15.25
CA TYR A 29 9.50 10.87 14.10
C TYR A 29 9.21 12.34 13.76
N LYS A 30 7.94 12.72 13.67
CA LYS A 30 7.52 14.10 13.41
C LYS A 30 8.04 15.06 14.49
N GLU A 31 7.90 14.71 15.76
CA GLU A 31 8.40 15.52 16.88
C GLU A 31 9.92 15.72 16.80
N GLN A 32 10.65 14.69 16.39
CA GLN A 32 12.09 14.79 16.19
C GLN A 32 12.45 15.70 15.02
N GLU A 33 11.76 15.59 13.89
CA GLU A 33 11.97 16.46 12.72
C GLU A 33 11.65 17.92 13.06
N LEU A 34 10.60 18.20 13.83
CA LEU A 34 10.24 19.54 14.30
C LEU A 34 11.31 20.14 15.22
N LYS A 35 11.90 19.33 16.12
CA LYS A 35 13.00 19.77 16.98
C LYS A 35 14.26 20.11 16.18
N ASN A 36 14.52 19.34 15.11
CA ASN A 36 15.69 19.53 14.25
C ASN A 36 15.54 20.69 13.27
N SER A 37 14.31 21.08 12.92
CA SER A 37 14.01 22.12 11.94
C SER A 37 12.83 23.01 12.38
N PRO A 38 13.08 24.10 13.13
CA PRO A 38 12.01 25.00 13.56
C PRO A 38 11.18 25.61 12.42
N SER A 39 11.78 25.80 11.24
CA SER A 39 11.07 26.29 10.05
C SER A 39 10.02 25.31 9.53
N LEU A 40 10.19 24.02 9.79
CA LEU A 40 9.22 22.98 9.44
C LEU A 40 7.91 23.17 10.21
N ASN A 41 7.97 23.61 11.47
CA ASN A 41 6.77 23.88 12.28
C ASN A 41 5.88 24.93 11.61
N THR A 42 6.46 26.09 11.26
CA THR A 42 5.73 27.16 10.56
C THR A 42 5.13 26.67 9.23
N ARG A 43 5.87 25.83 8.51
CA ARG A 43 5.39 25.25 7.24
C ARG A 43 4.18 24.33 7.46
N ILE A 44 4.24 23.46 8.47
CA ILE A 44 3.14 22.54 8.82
C ILE A 44 1.92 23.35 9.28
N ASP A 45 2.10 24.40 10.10
CA ASP A 45 1.01 25.26 10.54
C ASP A 45 0.32 25.97 9.37
N ASN A 46 1.11 26.44 8.40
CA ASN A 46 0.58 27.06 7.18
C ASN A 46 -0.21 26.05 6.32
N ILE A 47 0.30 24.82 6.17
CA ILE A 47 -0.39 23.74 5.48
C ILE A 47 -1.71 23.44 6.18
N GLU A 48 -1.71 23.33 7.50
CA GLU A 48 -2.93 23.03 8.27
C GLU A 48 -3.97 24.14 8.13
N ASN A 49 -3.57 25.39 8.30
CA ASN A 49 -4.46 26.53 8.12
C ASN A 49 -5.10 26.54 6.72
N PHE A 50 -4.33 26.18 5.69
CA PHE A 50 -4.85 26.12 4.33
C PHE A 50 -5.82 24.94 4.15
N ILE A 51 -5.54 23.77 4.75
CA ILE A 51 -6.45 22.62 4.75
C ILE A 51 -7.79 23.02 5.36
N GLN A 52 -7.77 23.65 6.54
CA GLN A 52 -8.99 24.06 7.23
C GLN A 52 -9.81 25.05 6.39
N GLN A 53 -9.16 26.04 5.77
CA GLN A 53 -9.84 26.96 4.86
C GLN A 53 -10.50 26.24 3.68
N LYS A 54 -9.83 25.26 3.11
CA LYS A 54 -10.36 24.46 1.99
C LYS A 54 -11.53 23.58 2.41
N LEU A 55 -11.44 22.91 3.56
CA LEU A 55 -12.53 22.09 4.07
C LEU A 55 -13.79 22.94 4.38
N ILE A 56 -13.61 24.10 5.01
CA ILE A 56 -14.72 25.06 5.25
C ILE A 56 -15.34 25.51 3.93
N SER A 57 -14.52 25.91 2.95
CA SER A 57 -15.04 26.38 1.65
C SER A 57 -15.80 25.30 0.88
N ARG A 58 -15.41 24.04 1.03
CA ARG A 58 -16.12 22.89 0.46
C ARG A 58 -17.44 22.64 1.15
N SER A 59 -17.49 22.66 2.48
CA SER A 59 -18.72 22.44 3.25
C SER A 59 -19.80 23.49 2.93
N THR A 60 -19.42 24.74 2.65
CA THR A 60 -20.35 25.81 2.27
C THR A 60 -20.83 25.72 0.82
N ASN A 61 -20.04 25.14 -0.08
CA ASN A 61 -20.38 25.05 -1.51
C ASN A 61 -21.08 23.74 -1.91
N ILE A 62 -21.10 22.73 -1.04
CA ILE A 62 -21.59 21.40 -1.37
C ILE A 62 -22.57 20.90 -0.27
N ALA A 63 -23.65 21.62 -0.06
CA ALA A 63 -24.81 21.00 0.59
C ALA A 63 -25.35 19.91 -0.36
N GLY A 64 -24.91 18.67 -0.22
CA GLY A 64 -25.58 17.50 -0.79
C GLY A 64 -24.95 16.80 -2.00
N LYS A 65 -23.71 17.07 -2.41
CA LYS A 65 -23.06 16.25 -3.46
C LYS A 65 -21.84 15.51 -2.91
N PRO A 66 -21.85 14.16 -2.87
CA PRO A 66 -20.64 13.40 -2.61
C PRO A 66 -19.59 13.73 -3.68
N HIS A 67 -18.33 13.84 -3.28
CA HIS A 67 -17.23 14.10 -4.20
C HIS A 67 -17.10 12.92 -5.19
N THR A 68 -17.72 13.06 -6.37
CA THR A 68 -17.56 12.15 -7.51
C THR A 68 -16.29 12.48 -8.30
N GLY A 69 -15.22 12.86 -7.61
CA GLY A 69 -13.93 13.11 -8.23
C GLY A 69 -13.35 11.83 -8.83
N SER A 70 -12.62 11.98 -9.94
CA SER A 70 -11.87 10.89 -10.56
C SER A 70 -10.96 10.18 -9.53
N VAL A 71 -10.74 8.89 -9.73
CA VAL A 71 -9.80 8.10 -8.92
C VAL A 71 -8.40 8.67 -9.11
N ILE A 72 -7.74 8.99 -8.00
CA ILE A 72 -6.36 9.44 -7.97
C ILE A 72 -5.46 8.22 -7.99
N LYS A 73 -4.56 8.13 -8.98
CA LYS A 73 -3.59 7.05 -9.09
C LYS A 73 -2.22 7.55 -8.67
N ILE A 74 -1.63 6.91 -7.66
CA ILE A 74 -0.33 7.26 -7.09
C ILE A 74 0.71 6.27 -7.60
N PRO A 75 1.73 6.71 -8.35
CA PRO A 75 2.86 5.88 -8.71
C PRO A 75 3.69 5.53 -7.46
N VAL A 76 4.01 4.26 -7.29
CA VAL A 76 4.73 3.73 -6.12
C VAL A 76 6.05 3.11 -6.55
N VAL A 77 7.10 3.39 -5.81
CA VAL A 77 8.34 2.63 -5.83
C VAL A 77 8.58 1.99 -4.47
N VAL A 78 8.93 0.70 -4.47
CA VAL A 78 9.22 -0.08 -3.26
C VAL A 78 10.70 -0.39 -3.20
N HIS A 79 11.37 0.14 -2.18
CA HIS A 79 12.80 -0.08 -1.90
C HIS A 79 12.93 -1.20 -0.87
N ILE A 80 13.35 -2.38 -1.27
CA ILE A 80 13.55 -3.53 -0.39
C ILE A 80 15.02 -3.57 0.04
N LEU A 81 15.27 -3.28 1.32
CA LEU A 81 16.60 -3.35 1.92
C LEU A 81 16.70 -4.60 2.79
N TYR A 82 17.67 -5.45 2.46
CA TYR A 82 17.81 -6.73 3.14
C TYR A 82 19.26 -7.03 3.52
N ASN A 83 19.45 -7.51 4.73
CA ASN A 83 20.73 -8.03 5.24
C ASN A 83 20.82 -9.53 5.01
N THR A 84 19.70 -10.26 5.18
CA THR A 84 19.60 -11.70 5.00
C THR A 84 18.63 -12.05 3.86
N PRO A 85 18.76 -13.24 3.23
CA PRO A 85 17.84 -13.69 2.18
C PRO A 85 16.35 -13.66 2.59
N GLN A 86 16.05 -13.92 3.87
CA GLN A 86 14.67 -13.93 4.38
C GLN A 86 14.03 -12.53 4.39
N GLN A 87 14.84 -11.48 4.46
CA GLN A 87 14.38 -10.09 4.38
C GLN A 87 14.17 -9.62 2.94
N ASN A 88 14.75 -10.33 1.95
CA ASN A 88 14.53 -10.06 0.53
C ASN A 88 13.17 -10.63 0.09
N ILE A 89 12.11 -9.93 0.49
CA ILE A 89 10.73 -10.34 0.22
C ILE A 89 10.46 -10.48 -1.27
N SER A 90 9.56 -11.38 -1.66
CA SER A 90 9.23 -11.63 -3.07
C SER A 90 8.40 -10.50 -3.71
N ASP A 91 8.33 -10.47 -5.03
CA ASP A 91 7.49 -9.53 -5.77
C ASP A 91 6.01 -9.77 -5.49
N GLU A 92 5.59 -11.03 -5.31
CA GLU A 92 4.22 -11.40 -4.95
C GLU A 92 3.79 -10.72 -3.65
N LYS A 93 4.71 -10.62 -2.68
CA LYS A 93 4.44 -9.95 -1.41
C LYS A 93 4.29 -8.45 -1.59
N VAL A 94 5.01 -7.86 -2.53
CA VAL A 94 4.82 -6.44 -2.91
C VAL A 94 3.45 -6.27 -3.57
N PHE A 95 3.08 -7.13 -4.51
CA PHE A 95 1.76 -7.06 -5.17
C PHE A 95 0.61 -7.24 -4.18
N GLU A 96 0.75 -8.15 -3.21
CA GLU A 96 -0.20 -8.28 -2.10
C GLU A 96 -0.34 -6.98 -1.29
N GLN A 97 0.77 -6.30 -0.99
CA GLN A 97 0.71 -5.04 -0.25
C GLN A 97 0.02 -3.93 -1.06
N ILE A 98 0.32 -3.79 -2.34
CA ILE A 98 -0.37 -2.83 -3.22
C ILE A 98 -1.87 -3.14 -3.29
N LYS A 99 -2.23 -4.42 -3.36
CA LYS A 99 -3.63 -4.84 -3.31
C LYS A 99 -4.30 -4.43 -2.00
N VAL A 100 -3.65 -4.65 -0.85
CA VAL A 100 -4.20 -4.26 0.47
C VAL A 100 -4.39 -2.75 0.56
N LEU A 101 -3.43 -1.94 0.07
CA LEU A 101 -3.57 -0.49 -0.01
C LEU A 101 -4.81 -0.11 -0.82
N ASN A 102 -4.97 -0.67 -2.02
CA ASN A 102 -6.10 -0.37 -2.89
C ASN A 102 -7.43 -0.82 -2.30
N GLU A 103 -7.52 -2.04 -1.78
CA GLU A 103 -8.75 -2.54 -1.14
C GLU A 103 -9.17 -1.67 0.05
N SER A 104 -8.21 -1.15 0.83
CA SER A 104 -8.48 -0.31 1.99
C SER A 104 -8.90 1.11 1.59
N PHE A 105 -8.13 1.77 0.72
CA PHE A 105 -8.42 3.15 0.28
C PHE A 105 -9.64 3.26 -0.64
N ARG A 106 -10.01 2.17 -1.32
CA ARG A 106 -11.22 2.08 -2.16
C ARG A 106 -12.38 1.41 -1.47
N ARG A 107 -12.24 1.08 -0.18
CA ARG A 107 -13.27 0.40 0.60
C ARG A 107 -13.80 -0.88 -0.06
N LEU A 108 -12.92 -1.64 -0.71
CA LEU A 108 -13.24 -2.89 -1.42
C LEU A 108 -12.89 -4.15 -0.64
N SER A 109 -12.26 -4.02 0.54
CA SER A 109 -11.92 -5.15 1.39
C SER A 109 -13.16 -5.84 1.94
N SER A 110 -13.16 -7.17 2.01
CA SER A 110 -14.29 -7.96 2.54
C SER A 110 -14.60 -7.65 4.01
N ASP A 111 -13.64 -7.18 4.78
CA ASP A 111 -13.81 -6.82 6.19
C ASP A 111 -14.61 -5.52 6.41
N THR A 112 -14.91 -4.75 5.35
CA THR A 112 -15.86 -3.64 5.41
C THR A 112 -17.26 -4.08 5.89
N ALA A 113 -17.61 -5.36 5.76
CA ALA A 113 -18.80 -5.95 6.32
C ALA A 113 -18.84 -5.83 7.86
N ASN A 114 -17.67 -5.83 8.51
CA ASN A 114 -17.51 -5.73 9.97
C ASN A 114 -17.61 -4.30 10.50
N THR A 115 -17.74 -3.30 9.63
CA THR A 115 -17.95 -1.90 10.06
C THR A 115 -19.24 -1.81 10.89
N PRO A 116 -19.20 -1.29 12.13
CA PRO A 116 -20.40 -1.10 12.93
C PRO A 116 -21.45 -0.26 12.20
N GLN A 117 -22.73 -0.63 12.37
CA GLN A 117 -23.83 -0.02 11.63
C GLN A 117 -23.85 1.52 11.74
N TRP A 118 -23.51 2.05 12.90
CA TRP A 118 -23.52 3.49 13.19
C TRP A 118 -22.36 4.27 12.54
N PHE A 119 -21.31 3.59 12.08
CA PHE A 119 -20.21 4.21 11.34
C PHE A 119 -20.29 3.94 9.83
N LYS A 120 -21.22 3.10 9.36
CA LYS A 120 -21.33 2.76 7.93
C LYS A 120 -21.63 3.96 7.04
N SER A 121 -22.41 4.92 7.54
CA SER A 121 -22.83 6.10 6.77
C SER A 121 -21.70 7.08 6.49
N ILE A 122 -20.65 7.07 7.29
CA ILE A 122 -19.47 7.96 7.17
C ILE A 122 -18.22 7.22 6.70
N ALA A 123 -18.31 5.92 6.47
CA ALA A 123 -17.19 5.11 6.03
C ALA A 123 -16.97 5.27 4.52
N ALA A 124 -15.81 5.81 4.13
CA ALA A 124 -15.53 6.32 2.79
C ALA A 124 -14.81 5.36 1.85
N ASP A 125 -15.15 5.40 0.56
CA ASP A 125 -14.21 5.15 -0.54
C ASP A 125 -13.40 6.44 -0.76
N CYS A 126 -12.09 6.40 -0.47
CA CYS A 126 -11.24 7.58 -0.58
C CYS A 126 -10.97 7.98 -2.04
N GLY A 127 -11.25 7.10 -3.00
CA GLY A 127 -10.98 7.34 -4.42
C GLY A 127 -9.49 7.50 -4.72
N ILE A 128 -8.63 6.78 -3.99
CA ILE A 128 -7.17 6.78 -4.15
C ILE A 128 -6.71 5.35 -4.46
N GLU A 129 -5.87 5.20 -5.46
CA GLU A 129 -5.26 3.93 -5.87
C GLU A 129 -3.74 4.06 -5.95
N PHE A 130 -3.05 3.00 -5.59
CA PHE A 130 -1.60 2.87 -5.61
C PHE A 130 -1.21 1.91 -6.73
N GLN A 131 -0.28 2.30 -7.58
CA GLN A 131 0.19 1.47 -8.68
C GLN A 131 1.71 1.49 -8.72
N LEU A 132 2.34 0.33 -8.88
CA LEU A 132 3.79 0.26 -9.05
C LEU A 132 4.19 1.04 -10.30
N ALA A 133 5.26 1.81 -10.19
CA ALA A 133 5.79 2.61 -11.28
C ALA A 133 6.19 1.73 -12.46
N THR A 134 5.90 2.20 -13.66
CA THR A 134 6.31 1.59 -14.95
C THR A 134 7.46 2.35 -15.61
N SER A 135 7.66 3.61 -15.24
CA SER A 135 8.80 4.45 -15.62
C SER A 135 9.58 4.88 -14.38
N ASP A 136 10.90 4.76 -14.41
CA ASP A 136 11.80 5.26 -13.36
C ASP A 136 12.08 6.78 -13.53
N PRO A 137 12.84 7.44 -12.63
CA PRO A 137 13.16 8.87 -12.75
C PRO A 137 13.92 9.25 -14.03
N GLN A 138 14.58 8.30 -14.69
CA GLN A 138 15.24 8.49 -15.97
C GLN A 138 14.35 8.11 -17.16
N ARG A 139 13.06 7.87 -16.92
CA ARG A 139 12.09 7.43 -17.93
C ARG A 139 12.42 6.07 -18.56
N LYS A 140 13.20 5.22 -17.87
CA LYS A 140 13.45 3.83 -18.24
C LYS A 140 12.35 2.91 -17.71
N ASN A 141 12.22 1.75 -18.34
CA ASN A 141 11.31 0.72 -17.86
C ASN A 141 11.70 0.21 -16.47
N THR A 142 10.72 0.06 -15.59
CA THR A 142 10.92 -0.44 -14.24
C THR A 142 9.75 -1.32 -13.80
N SER A 143 9.98 -2.19 -12.83
CA SER A 143 8.91 -2.91 -12.10
C SER A 143 8.37 -2.09 -10.92
N GLY A 144 8.95 -0.92 -10.62
CA GLY A 144 8.65 -0.18 -9.40
C GLY A 144 9.19 -0.85 -8.12
N ILE A 145 10.05 -1.88 -8.25
CA ILE A 145 10.63 -2.62 -7.13
C ILE A 145 12.15 -2.56 -7.21
N ILE A 146 12.77 -1.98 -6.20
CA ILE A 146 14.24 -1.88 -6.06
C ILE A 146 14.68 -2.81 -4.93
N ARG A 147 15.73 -3.58 -5.17
CA ARG A 147 16.31 -4.50 -4.19
C ARG A 147 17.75 -4.11 -3.90
N LYS A 148 18.05 -3.90 -2.63
CA LYS A 148 19.42 -3.55 -2.20
C LYS A 148 19.85 -4.41 -1.01
N GLN A 149 20.88 -5.19 -1.20
CA GLN A 149 21.55 -5.84 -0.08
C GLN A 149 22.33 -4.78 0.73
N THR A 150 22.26 -4.86 2.04
CA THR A 150 22.86 -3.91 2.96
C THR A 150 23.57 -4.64 4.10
N PRO A 151 24.71 -4.11 4.62
CA PRO A 151 25.34 -4.63 5.83
C PRO A 151 24.55 -4.28 7.10
N VAL A 152 23.57 -3.38 7.04
CA VAL A 152 22.80 -2.93 8.20
C VAL A 152 21.83 -4.01 8.62
N ILE A 153 21.97 -4.51 9.84
CA ILE A 153 21.16 -5.62 10.39
C ILE A 153 19.76 -5.12 10.76
N GLN A 154 19.67 -3.92 11.34
CA GLN A 154 18.43 -3.30 11.77
C GLN A 154 18.51 -1.80 11.60
N TRP A 155 17.44 -1.18 11.11
CA TRP A 155 17.30 0.25 10.91
C TRP A 155 16.54 0.90 12.07
N GLY A 156 16.84 2.17 12.32
CA GLY A 156 16.10 3.04 13.22
C GLY A 156 15.04 3.86 12.48
N THR A 157 14.50 4.85 13.20
CA THR A 157 13.54 5.85 12.67
C THR A 157 14.22 7.19 12.37
N ASP A 158 15.53 7.16 12.13
CA ASP A 158 16.41 8.31 11.91
C ASP A 158 16.68 8.60 10.42
N ASP A 159 15.88 8.03 9.54
CA ASP A 159 15.93 8.15 8.09
C ASP A 159 17.19 7.61 7.40
N GLN A 160 18.15 7.03 8.09
CA GLN A 160 19.35 6.51 7.44
C GLN A 160 19.03 5.49 6.33
N VAL A 161 17.92 4.76 6.47
CA VAL A 161 17.41 3.81 5.45
C VAL A 161 17.13 4.49 4.11
N LYS A 162 16.84 5.79 4.10
CA LYS A 162 16.48 6.59 2.92
C LYS A 162 17.70 7.17 2.18
N PHE A 163 18.94 6.85 2.61
CA PHE A 163 20.15 7.42 2.03
C PHE A 163 21.16 6.34 1.64
N SER A 164 21.54 6.33 0.36
CA SER A 164 22.54 5.39 -0.16
C SER A 164 23.91 5.56 0.49
N ALA A 165 24.27 6.79 0.89
CA ALA A 165 25.49 7.11 1.64
C ALA A 165 25.53 6.47 3.05
N LYS A 166 24.39 5.99 3.56
CA LYS A 166 24.23 5.26 4.82
C LYS A 166 23.94 3.77 4.59
N ALA A 167 24.27 3.24 3.42
CA ALA A 167 23.93 1.90 2.96
C ALA A 167 22.41 1.65 2.81
N GLY A 168 21.59 2.72 2.85
CA GLY A 168 20.18 2.75 2.54
C GLY A 168 19.92 2.89 1.04
N SER A 169 18.74 3.36 0.65
CA SER A 169 18.33 3.58 -0.74
C SER A 169 17.73 4.98 -0.89
N ASP A 170 18.29 5.79 -1.78
CA ASP A 170 17.80 7.14 -2.01
C ASP A 170 16.38 7.15 -2.56
N ALA A 171 15.59 8.15 -2.13
CA ALA A 171 14.25 8.35 -2.65
C ALA A 171 14.27 8.62 -4.16
N TRP A 172 13.26 8.12 -4.86
CA TRP A 172 12.89 8.70 -6.14
C TRP A 172 12.16 10.02 -5.91
N ASP A 173 12.15 10.87 -6.92
CA ASP A 173 11.52 12.18 -6.85
C ASP A 173 10.09 12.11 -6.29
N SER A 174 9.86 12.64 -5.10
CA SER A 174 8.58 12.60 -4.41
C SER A 174 7.47 13.41 -5.09
N GLN A 175 7.81 14.25 -6.08
CA GLN A 175 6.82 14.91 -6.93
C GLN A 175 6.20 13.96 -7.95
N ASN A 176 6.85 12.81 -8.19
CA ASN A 176 6.41 11.81 -9.16
C ASN A 176 6.09 10.46 -8.54
N TYR A 177 6.57 10.15 -7.32
CA TYR A 177 6.44 8.84 -6.71
C TYR A 177 6.17 8.90 -5.22
N LEU A 178 5.35 7.97 -4.74
CA LEU A 178 5.38 7.57 -3.34
C LEU A 178 6.53 6.56 -3.17
N ASN A 179 7.49 6.88 -2.30
CA ASN A 179 8.56 5.97 -1.91
C ASN A 179 8.13 5.12 -0.71
N ILE A 180 8.28 3.81 -0.81
CA ILE A 180 8.04 2.86 0.28
C ILE A 180 9.32 2.09 0.55
N TRP A 181 9.95 2.30 1.70
CA TRP A 181 11.10 1.50 2.13
C TRP A 181 10.62 0.32 2.97
N VAL A 182 11.11 -0.87 2.64
CA VAL A 182 10.83 -2.11 3.37
C VAL A 182 12.14 -2.63 3.93
N CYS A 183 12.25 -2.70 5.25
CA CYS A 183 13.49 -3.06 5.92
C CYS A 183 13.25 -3.70 7.29
N ASN A 184 14.28 -4.22 7.93
CA ASN A 184 14.17 -4.69 9.31
C ASN A 184 14.16 -3.49 10.28
N LEU A 185 13.01 -3.17 10.84
CA LEU A 185 12.81 -2.13 11.86
C LEU A 185 12.76 -2.69 13.29
N GLY A 186 13.08 -3.96 13.51
CA GLY A 186 12.96 -4.61 14.81
C GLY A 186 11.51 -4.65 15.29
N ILE A 187 11.21 -4.00 16.41
CA ILE A 187 9.85 -3.98 16.98
C ILE A 187 8.94 -2.93 16.34
N VAL A 188 9.50 -1.89 15.72
CA VAL A 188 8.73 -0.84 15.03
C VAL A 188 8.04 -1.45 13.81
N ALA A 189 6.75 -1.16 13.66
CA ALA A 189 5.97 -1.64 12.53
C ALA A 189 6.17 -0.75 11.28
N GLY A 190 6.21 0.57 11.49
CA GLY A 190 6.44 1.53 10.44
C GLY A 190 6.52 2.96 10.95
N TYR A 191 6.87 3.85 10.05
CA TYR A 191 6.76 5.30 10.22
C TYR A 191 6.63 6.00 8.87
N SER A 192 6.13 7.22 8.89
CA SER A 192 5.84 8.03 7.71
C SER A 192 6.41 9.43 7.84
N SER A 193 6.85 10.01 6.72
CA SER A 193 6.94 11.46 6.61
C SER A 193 5.55 12.07 6.55
N PHE A 194 5.42 13.30 7.08
CA PHE A 194 4.21 14.11 6.92
C PHE A 194 4.40 15.11 5.76
N PRO A 195 3.29 15.57 5.13
CA PRO A 195 3.37 16.63 4.13
C PRO A 195 4.11 17.87 4.66
N GLY A 196 4.92 18.49 3.82
CA GLY A 196 5.72 19.67 4.18
C GLY A 196 7.16 19.36 4.60
N GLY A 197 7.53 18.09 4.76
CA GLY A 197 8.88 17.65 5.05
C GLY A 197 9.85 17.74 3.86
N PRO A 198 11.14 17.43 4.05
CA PRO A 198 12.15 17.35 3.00
C PRO A 198 11.80 16.28 1.96
N THR A 199 11.92 16.63 0.67
CA THR A 199 11.54 15.76 -0.45
C THR A 199 12.35 14.47 -0.52
N GLU A 200 13.62 14.51 -0.14
CA GLU A 200 14.51 13.35 -0.11
C GLU A 200 14.21 12.35 1.00
N LYS A 201 13.36 12.74 1.95
CA LYS A 201 12.87 11.87 3.04
C LYS A 201 11.41 11.47 2.87
N ASP A 202 10.75 11.96 1.81
CA ASP A 202 9.31 11.80 1.66
C ASP A 202 8.92 10.39 1.27
N GLY A 203 8.00 9.81 2.06
CA GLY A 203 7.47 8.47 1.89
C GLY A 203 7.25 7.72 3.20
N ILE A 204 7.04 6.42 3.11
CA ILE A 204 6.77 5.57 4.26
C ILE A 204 7.82 4.47 4.41
N VAL A 205 8.11 4.10 5.65
CA VAL A 205 9.04 3.01 5.98
C VAL A 205 8.28 1.94 6.73
N ILE A 206 8.32 0.71 6.24
CA ILE A 206 7.55 -0.43 6.77
C ILE A 206 8.49 -1.56 7.15
N GLY A 207 8.26 -2.12 8.33
CA GLY A 207 8.99 -3.30 8.79
C GLY A 207 8.71 -4.53 7.91
N THR A 208 9.77 -5.24 7.51
CA THR A 208 9.66 -6.46 6.67
C THR A 208 8.65 -7.48 7.25
N GLY A 209 8.55 -7.56 8.59
CA GLY A 209 7.67 -8.51 9.28
C GLY A 209 6.18 -8.17 9.24
N VAL A 210 5.78 -6.97 8.77
CA VAL A 210 4.38 -6.52 8.70
C VAL A 210 3.99 -6.05 7.29
N PHE A 211 4.89 -6.14 6.32
CA PHE A 211 4.63 -5.76 4.95
C PHE A 211 3.90 -6.89 4.19
N GLY A 212 2.80 -6.59 3.57
CA GLY A 212 1.92 -7.59 2.95
C GLY A 212 1.36 -8.59 3.98
N LYS A 213 0.92 -9.74 3.52
CA LYS A 213 0.56 -10.83 4.43
C LYS A 213 1.80 -11.39 5.12
N SER A 214 1.76 -11.53 6.42
CA SER A 214 2.90 -11.94 7.24
C SER A 214 2.49 -12.91 8.34
N SER A 215 3.46 -13.39 9.14
CA SER A 215 3.20 -14.23 10.32
C SER A 215 3.14 -13.45 11.63
N ARG A 216 3.32 -12.12 11.62
CA ARG A 216 3.31 -11.31 12.85
C ARG A 216 1.91 -11.27 13.45
N ALA A 217 1.74 -11.85 14.62
CA ALA A 217 0.45 -11.93 15.29
C ALA A 217 -0.21 -10.55 15.44
N GLY A 218 -1.46 -10.44 15.02
CA GLY A 218 -2.26 -9.20 15.09
C GLY A 218 -1.98 -8.17 13.99
N TYR A 219 -0.83 -8.23 13.30
CA TYR A 219 -0.41 -7.24 12.29
C TYR A 219 0.12 -7.93 11.04
N ASN A 220 -0.68 -8.81 10.49
CA ASN A 220 -0.30 -9.76 9.44
C ASN A 220 -1.09 -9.62 8.14
N MET A 221 -1.93 -8.58 8.01
CA MET A 221 -2.75 -8.36 6.83
C MET A 221 -2.28 -7.14 5.99
N GLY A 222 -1.11 -6.57 6.31
CA GLY A 222 -0.51 -5.45 5.56
C GLY A 222 -1.15 -4.09 5.86
N LYS A 223 -2.00 -3.96 6.89
CA LYS A 223 -2.68 -2.70 7.22
C LYS A 223 -1.78 -1.68 7.90
N THR A 224 -0.57 -2.07 8.32
CA THR A 224 0.45 -1.11 8.73
C THR A 224 0.77 -0.12 7.59
N ALA A 225 0.95 -0.58 6.36
CA ALA A 225 1.20 0.32 5.24
C ALA A 225 -0.01 1.21 4.91
N VAL A 226 -1.23 0.75 5.17
CA VAL A 226 -2.46 1.57 5.04
C VAL A 226 -2.45 2.72 6.05
N HIS A 227 -2.09 2.43 7.30
CA HIS A 227 -1.95 3.40 8.38
C HIS A 227 -0.87 4.44 8.05
N GLU A 228 0.33 4.00 7.68
CA GLU A 228 1.43 4.92 7.34
C GLU A 228 1.13 5.75 6.09
N ALA A 229 0.43 5.19 5.10
CA ALA A 229 -0.03 5.96 3.94
C ALA A 229 -1.07 7.03 4.33
N GLY A 230 -1.89 6.77 5.36
CA GLY A 230 -2.77 7.78 5.95
C GLY A 230 -1.98 8.97 6.50
N HIS A 231 -0.89 8.73 7.25
CA HIS A 231 0.01 9.78 7.73
C HIS A 231 0.69 10.54 6.59
N TRP A 232 1.17 9.82 5.58
CA TRP A 232 1.77 10.41 4.39
C TRP A 232 0.79 11.32 3.63
N LEU A 233 -0.51 11.05 3.74
CA LEU A 233 -1.61 11.87 3.22
C LEU A 233 -2.16 12.86 4.28
N GLY A 234 -1.43 13.14 5.35
CA GLY A 234 -1.72 14.18 6.33
C GLY A 234 -2.75 13.83 7.39
N LEU A 235 -3.12 12.57 7.55
CA LEU A 235 -3.94 12.15 8.68
C LEU A 235 -3.11 12.04 9.96
N ARG A 236 -3.72 12.36 11.08
CA ARG A 236 -3.20 12.10 12.43
C ARG A 236 -3.77 10.79 12.97
N HIS A 237 -3.17 10.31 14.07
CA HIS A 237 -3.84 9.28 14.85
C HIS A 237 -5.19 9.79 15.34
N ILE A 238 -6.17 8.89 15.40
CA ILE A 238 -7.56 9.26 15.71
C ILE A 238 -7.73 9.86 17.12
N TRP A 239 -6.79 9.63 18.04
CA TRP A 239 -6.77 10.28 19.39
C TRP A 239 -5.98 11.58 19.41
N GLY A 240 -5.51 12.13 18.28
CA GLY A 240 -4.80 13.40 18.16
C GLY A 240 -3.45 13.43 18.85
N ASP A 241 -2.80 12.27 19.07
CA ASP A 241 -1.48 12.11 19.69
C ASP A 241 -1.37 12.63 21.14
N SER A 242 -2.50 12.85 21.80
CA SER A 242 -2.60 13.22 23.22
C SER A 242 -3.88 12.67 23.82
N TYR A 243 -3.95 12.60 25.15
CA TYR A 243 -5.18 12.14 25.82
C TYR A 243 -6.36 13.04 25.48
N CYS A 244 -7.40 12.49 24.83
CA CYS A 244 -8.54 13.21 24.30
C CYS A 244 -8.17 14.34 23.31
N GLY A 245 -7.09 14.16 22.56
CA GLY A 245 -6.63 15.12 21.57
C GLY A 245 -7.58 15.29 20.39
N ASP A 246 -7.12 16.03 19.40
CA ASP A 246 -7.88 16.33 18.20
C ASP A 246 -7.09 15.89 16.97
N ASP A 247 -7.69 15.05 16.14
CA ASP A 247 -7.09 14.60 14.88
C ASP A 247 -7.43 15.55 13.70
N TRP A 248 -8.20 16.60 14.00
CA TRP A 248 -8.65 17.63 13.06
C TRP A 248 -9.58 17.11 11.96
N VAL A 249 -10.39 16.13 12.32
CA VAL A 249 -11.42 15.53 11.45
C VAL A 249 -12.75 15.47 12.21
N ASP A 250 -13.76 16.18 11.73
CA ASP A 250 -15.00 16.42 12.49
C ASP A 250 -15.88 15.17 12.64
N ASP A 251 -15.76 14.20 11.73
CA ASP A 251 -16.59 12.98 11.74
C ASP A 251 -15.92 11.79 12.45
N THR A 252 -14.76 12.00 13.06
CA THR A 252 -14.11 11.07 13.96
C THR A 252 -14.46 11.43 15.42
N PRO A 253 -14.88 10.48 16.26
CA PRO A 253 -15.15 10.77 17.67
C PRO A 253 -13.85 11.01 18.42
N LYS A 254 -13.84 11.96 19.39
CA LYS A 254 -12.70 12.15 20.28
C LYS A 254 -12.43 10.89 21.08
N GLN A 255 -11.21 10.41 21.02
CA GLN A 255 -10.76 9.16 21.63
C GLN A 255 -9.65 9.42 22.65
N GLY A 256 -9.63 8.67 23.76
CA GLY A 256 -8.69 8.89 24.86
C GLY A 256 -7.25 8.57 24.52
N ASN A 257 -7.04 7.49 23.78
CA ASN A 257 -5.73 7.00 23.35
C ASN A 257 -5.91 5.92 22.29
N PHE A 258 -4.81 5.37 21.77
CA PHE A 258 -4.87 4.21 20.87
C PHE A 258 -5.60 3.02 21.52
N THR A 259 -6.15 2.17 20.67
CA THR A 259 -6.77 0.92 21.08
C THR A 259 -5.83 -0.25 20.83
N ALA A 260 -5.51 -1.00 21.88
CA ALA A 260 -4.73 -2.24 21.75
C ALA A 260 -5.62 -3.44 21.49
N GLY A 261 -5.10 -4.41 20.74
CA GLY A 261 -5.79 -5.68 20.45
C GLY A 261 -6.91 -5.55 19.44
N CYS A 262 -7.95 -6.35 19.64
CA CYS A 262 -9.14 -6.39 18.79
C CYS A 262 -10.38 -6.40 19.71
N PRO A 263 -10.86 -5.25 20.16
CA PRO A 263 -11.98 -5.18 21.09
C PRO A 263 -13.30 -5.57 20.39
N SER A 264 -14.30 -5.88 21.21
CA SER A 264 -15.66 -6.11 20.77
C SER A 264 -16.62 -5.14 21.43
N GLY A 265 -17.70 -4.79 20.76
CA GLY A 265 -18.72 -3.88 21.26
C GLY A 265 -18.30 -2.41 21.28
N ILE A 266 -19.11 -1.60 21.95
CA ILE A 266 -18.85 -0.16 22.08
C ILE A 266 -17.83 0.07 23.17
N ARG A 267 -16.77 0.78 22.84
CA ARG A 267 -15.83 1.36 23.82
C ARG A 267 -16.04 2.86 23.84
N ALA A 268 -16.09 3.43 25.00
CA ALA A 268 -16.24 4.87 25.15
C ALA A 268 -15.10 5.41 25.99
N SER A 269 -14.43 6.42 25.47
CA SER A 269 -13.48 7.26 26.18
C SER A 269 -13.75 8.72 25.85
N CYS A 270 -13.24 9.63 26.65
CA CYS A 270 -13.48 11.08 26.46
C CYS A 270 -14.98 11.38 26.27
N SER A 271 -15.32 12.14 25.26
CA SER A 271 -16.71 12.44 24.87
C SER A 271 -17.03 11.80 23.52
N SER A 272 -16.66 10.52 23.34
CA SER A 272 -16.82 9.82 22.06
C SER A 272 -18.31 9.58 21.65
N GLY A 273 -19.26 10.05 22.47
CA GLY A 273 -20.68 9.96 22.19
C GLY A 273 -21.25 8.54 22.31
N PRO A 274 -22.52 8.33 21.88
CA PRO A 274 -23.21 7.05 22.07
C PRO A 274 -22.61 5.91 21.24
N ASN A 275 -21.88 6.22 20.17
CA ASN A 275 -21.27 5.26 19.26
C ASN A 275 -19.89 4.80 19.72
N GLY A 276 -19.30 5.49 20.71
CA GLY A 276 -18.01 5.18 21.28
C GLY A 276 -16.82 5.51 20.38
N ASP A 277 -15.66 4.98 20.76
CA ASP A 277 -14.38 5.14 20.05
C ASP A 277 -14.42 4.40 18.72
N MET A 278 -13.81 4.99 17.70
CA MET A 278 -13.76 4.41 16.36
C MET A 278 -12.49 3.54 16.18
N TYR A 279 -12.33 2.54 17.05
CA TYR A 279 -11.15 1.67 17.07
C TYR A 279 -10.96 0.84 15.78
N MET A 280 -11.96 0.75 14.91
CA MET A 280 -11.86 0.12 13.60
C MET A 280 -11.32 1.05 12.51
N ASN A 281 -11.02 2.30 12.83
CA ASN A 281 -10.39 3.23 11.90
C ASN A 281 -8.94 2.84 11.63
N TYR A 282 -8.48 2.98 10.38
CA TYR A 282 -7.11 2.68 10.00
C TYR A 282 -6.08 3.55 10.74
N MET A 283 -6.47 4.71 11.28
CA MET A 283 -5.60 5.60 12.05
C MET A 283 -5.55 5.28 13.55
N ASP A 284 -6.12 4.16 14.00
CA ASP A 284 -5.90 3.57 15.33
C ASP A 284 -4.78 2.50 15.25
N LEU A 285 -4.27 2.06 16.39
CA LEU A 285 -3.26 0.99 16.51
C LEU A 285 -3.86 -0.39 16.80
N THR A 286 -5.14 -0.53 16.55
CA THR A 286 -5.88 -1.81 16.63
C THR A 286 -5.29 -2.86 15.69
N GLN A 287 -5.43 -4.13 16.03
CA GLN A 287 -4.97 -5.23 15.18
C GLN A 287 -5.62 -5.19 13.80
N ASP A 288 -4.88 -5.65 12.79
CA ASP A 288 -5.30 -5.59 11.38
C ASP A 288 -6.69 -6.20 11.12
N ALA A 289 -7.03 -7.29 11.82
CA ALA A 289 -8.33 -7.95 11.66
C ALA A 289 -9.53 -7.07 12.07
N CYS A 290 -9.30 -6.03 12.85
CA CYS A 290 -10.35 -5.16 13.38
C CYS A 290 -10.41 -3.78 12.74
N THR A 291 -9.41 -3.35 11.98
CA THR A 291 -9.45 -2.08 11.25
C THR A 291 -10.07 -2.28 9.88
N ASN A 292 -10.98 -1.39 9.44
CA ASN A 292 -11.70 -1.58 8.18
C ASN A 292 -12.25 -0.29 7.53
N LEU A 293 -11.90 0.92 8.04
CA LEU A 293 -12.43 2.15 7.44
C LEU A 293 -11.51 3.36 7.59
N PHE A 294 -11.62 4.26 6.64
CA PHE A 294 -11.46 5.70 6.78
C PHE A 294 -12.83 6.37 6.76
N THR A 295 -12.94 7.60 7.28
CA THR A 295 -14.18 8.39 7.24
C THR A 295 -14.23 9.33 6.03
N ASP A 296 -15.43 9.91 5.76
CA ASP A 296 -15.59 10.93 4.72
C ASP A 296 -14.74 12.17 5.03
N GLY A 297 -14.65 12.61 6.29
CA GLY A 297 -13.78 13.71 6.70
C GLY A 297 -12.30 13.42 6.48
N GLN A 298 -11.85 12.20 6.82
CA GLN A 298 -10.49 11.76 6.53
C GLN A 298 -10.20 11.72 5.02
N LYS A 299 -11.13 11.22 4.21
CA LYS A 299 -11.04 11.27 2.74
C LYS A 299 -10.90 12.69 2.24
N GLU A 300 -11.75 13.62 2.67
CA GLU A 300 -11.68 15.01 2.22
C GLU A 300 -10.34 15.63 2.60
N ARG A 301 -9.86 15.40 3.83
CA ARG A 301 -8.56 15.87 4.29
C ARG A 301 -7.41 15.33 3.43
N MET A 302 -7.37 14.02 3.16
CA MET A 302 -6.35 13.41 2.29
C MET A 302 -6.38 13.98 0.86
N ARG A 303 -7.56 14.20 0.31
CA ARG A 303 -7.72 14.68 -1.07
C ARG A 303 -7.36 16.16 -1.27
N VAL A 304 -7.35 16.97 -0.21
CA VAL A 304 -6.88 18.37 -0.29
C VAL A 304 -5.42 18.43 -0.72
N PHE A 305 -4.58 17.45 -0.35
CA PHE A 305 -3.16 17.44 -0.72
C PHE A 305 -2.89 17.29 -2.22
N PHE A 306 -3.90 16.91 -3.00
CA PHE A 306 -3.81 16.84 -4.47
C PHE A 306 -4.32 18.12 -5.16
N GLU A 307 -4.75 19.13 -4.43
CA GLU A 307 -5.12 20.43 -5.02
C GLU A 307 -3.89 21.28 -5.37
N PRO A 308 -4.03 22.21 -6.32
CA PRO A 308 -2.95 23.14 -6.67
C PRO A 308 -2.39 23.86 -5.44
N GLY A 309 -1.07 23.88 -5.33
CA GLY A 309 -0.34 24.51 -4.22
C GLY A 309 0.06 23.53 -3.09
N PHE A 310 -0.34 22.27 -3.16
CA PHE A 310 0.07 21.24 -2.20
C PHE A 310 1.12 20.26 -2.74
N ASP A 311 1.83 19.63 -1.84
CA ASP A 311 2.97 18.78 -2.12
C ASP A 311 2.63 17.54 -2.98
N ARG A 312 1.37 17.04 -2.95
CA ARG A 312 0.93 15.85 -3.71
C ARG A 312 0.26 16.19 -5.04
N HIS A 313 0.07 17.49 -5.34
CA HIS A 313 -0.58 17.91 -6.59
C HIS A 313 0.13 17.39 -7.83
N THR A 314 1.46 17.41 -7.83
CA THR A 314 2.29 16.99 -8.96
C THR A 314 2.13 15.52 -9.32
N LEU A 315 1.76 14.67 -8.35
CA LEU A 315 1.48 13.25 -8.58
C LEU A 315 0.35 13.02 -9.58
N LEU A 316 -0.60 13.96 -9.72
CA LEU A 316 -1.69 13.87 -10.69
C LEU A 316 -1.21 13.92 -12.15
N SER A 317 -0.05 14.52 -12.39
CA SER A 317 0.60 14.60 -13.70
C SER A 317 1.89 13.79 -13.78
N SER A 318 2.10 12.88 -12.81
CA SER A 318 3.30 12.04 -12.77
C SER A 318 3.45 11.20 -14.03
N TYR A 319 4.66 11.10 -14.49
CA TYR A 319 5.05 10.18 -15.56
C TYR A 319 5.34 8.76 -15.06
N GLY A 320 5.34 8.52 -13.75
CA GLY A 320 5.68 7.23 -13.16
C GLY A 320 4.80 6.06 -13.65
N LEU A 321 3.56 6.35 -14.08
CA LEU A 321 2.63 5.36 -14.66
C LEU A 321 2.53 5.43 -16.18
N LEU A 322 3.24 6.37 -16.82
CA LEU A 322 3.28 6.46 -18.27
C LEU A 322 4.24 5.39 -18.85
N PRO A 323 4.07 5.00 -20.11
CA PRO A 323 5.04 4.16 -20.78
C PRO A 323 6.45 4.79 -20.72
N PRO A 324 7.51 4.00 -20.50
CA PRO A 324 8.88 4.51 -20.47
C PRO A 324 9.25 5.09 -21.85
N LEU A 325 10.00 6.21 -21.82
CA LEU A 325 10.52 6.81 -23.06
C LEU A 325 11.79 6.09 -23.53
N ILE A 326 12.52 5.49 -22.59
CA ILE A 326 13.75 4.74 -22.85
C ILE A 326 13.45 3.27 -22.57
N THR A 327 13.25 2.53 -23.61
CA THR A 327 13.22 1.07 -23.54
C THR A 327 14.64 0.58 -23.82
N GLU A 328 15.37 0.17 -22.77
CA GLU A 328 16.61 -0.57 -23.00
C GLU A 328 16.23 -1.92 -23.62
N ILE A 329 16.41 -2.04 -24.91
CA ILE A 329 16.38 -3.34 -25.58
C ILE A 329 17.72 -3.99 -25.26
N PRO A 330 17.77 -5.12 -24.53
CA PRO A 330 19.01 -5.84 -24.32
C PRO A 330 19.65 -6.13 -25.67
N PRO A 331 20.99 -6.05 -25.81
CA PRO A 331 21.67 -6.46 -27.04
C PRO A 331 21.17 -7.84 -27.46
N VAL A 332 20.97 -8.04 -28.74
CA VAL A 332 20.37 -9.28 -29.33
C VAL A 332 21.13 -10.54 -28.90
N ASP A 333 22.42 -10.43 -28.67
CA ASP A 333 23.31 -11.49 -28.22
C ASP A 333 23.14 -11.89 -26.73
N GLN A 334 22.47 -11.04 -25.92
CA GLN A 334 22.15 -11.31 -24.50
C GLN A 334 20.74 -11.88 -24.29
N LEU A 335 19.95 -12.03 -25.37
CA LEU A 335 18.62 -12.63 -25.30
C LEU A 335 18.75 -14.15 -25.08
N PRO A 336 17.91 -14.77 -24.24
CA PRO A 336 17.84 -16.23 -24.16
C PRO A 336 17.58 -16.81 -25.54
N LYS A 337 18.28 -17.86 -25.90
CA LYS A 337 18.14 -18.55 -27.23
C LYS A 337 16.77 -19.21 -27.47
N TRP A 338 15.85 -19.09 -26.54
CA TRP A 338 14.50 -19.68 -26.57
C TRP A 338 13.48 -18.58 -26.87
N ASP A 339 13.27 -18.31 -28.10
CA ASP A 339 12.48 -17.16 -28.51
C ASP A 339 10.99 -17.46 -28.72
N HIS A 340 10.50 -18.57 -28.17
CA HIS A 340 9.11 -18.97 -28.38
C HIS A 340 8.33 -19.12 -27.08
N PRO A 341 7.34 -18.22 -26.83
CA PRO A 341 6.36 -18.43 -25.78
C PRO A 341 5.70 -19.81 -25.90
N GLN A 342 5.52 -20.48 -24.78
CA GLN A 342 4.84 -21.78 -24.75
C GLN A 342 3.37 -21.58 -24.43
N LEU A 343 2.49 -22.22 -25.21
CA LEU A 343 1.04 -22.20 -24.97
C LEU A 343 0.55 -23.63 -24.70
N TYR A 344 0.01 -23.84 -23.51
CA TYR A 344 -0.48 -25.15 -23.08
C TYR A 344 -1.66 -25.02 -22.10
N PRO A 345 -2.47 -26.12 -21.96
CA PRO A 345 -2.55 -27.27 -22.82
C PRO A 345 -3.08 -26.89 -24.21
N ASN A 346 -2.75 -27.69 -25.23
CA ASN A 346 -3.32 -27.56 -26.57
C ASN A 346 -3.47 -28.95 -27.19
N PRO A 347 -4.68 -29.49 -27.32
CA PRO A 347 -6.00 -28.87 -27.08
C PRO A 347 -6.28 -28.51 -25.63
N ALA A 348 -7.20 -27.56 -25.43
CA ALA A 348 -7.60 -27.00 -24.11
C ALA A 348 -9.11 -27.13 -23.87
N THR A 349 -9.47 -27.34 -22.61
CA THR A 349 -10.89 -27.36 -22.18
C THR A 349 -11.30 -26.04 -21.53
N ASN A 350 -10.81 -25.73 -20.34
CA ASN A 350 -11.31 -24.62 -19.54
C ASN A 350 -10.30 -23.48 -19.39
N GLU A 351 -9.02 -23.78 -19.52
CA GLU A 351 -7.94 -22.83 -19.28
C GLU A 351 -6.81 -23.06 -20.28
N ILE A 352 -6.16 -21.97 -20.71
CA ILE A 352 -4.87 -21.99 -21.40
C ILE A 352 -3.85 -21.20 -20.61
N THR A 353 -2.60 -21.63 -20.64
CA THR A 353 -1.47 -20.97 -20.04
C THR A 353 -0.50 -20.51 -21.13
N LEU A 354 -0.18 -19.23 -21.14
CA LEU A 354 0.88 -18.66 -21.97
C LEU A 354 2.10 -18.41 -21.09
N ASP A 355 3.17 -19.18 -21.30
CA ASP A 355 4.45 -19.01 -20.62
C ASP A 355 5.37 -18.11 -21.44
N LEU A 356 5.71 -16.96 -20.88
CA LEU A 356 6.55 -15.92 -21.46
C LEU A 356 7.85 -15.74 -20.64
N SER A 357 8.23 -16.75 -19.84
CA SER A 357 9.36 -16.69 -18.90
C SER A 357 10.70 -16.40 -19.60
N ASN A 358 10.77 -16.70 -20.88
CA ASN A 358 11.95 -16.51 -21.70
C ASN A 358 12.22 -15.06 -22.12
N ASP A 359 11.21 -14.17 -22.07
CA ASP A 359 11.38 -12.78 -22.50
C ASP A 359 10.49 -11.81 -21.71
N ILE A 360 11.09 -11.08 -20.77
CA ILE A 360 10.38 -10.13 -19.91
C ILE A 360 9.75 -8.94 -20.68
N ARG A 361 10.18 -8.67 -21.90
CA ARG A 361 9.65 -7.57 -22.73
C ARG A 361 8.20 -7.73 -23.11
N TRP A 362 7.61 -8.91 -22.91
CA TRP A 362 6.18 -9.14 -23.06
C TRP A 362 5.31 -8.58 -21.93
N MET A 363 5.92 -8.27 -20.78
CA MET A 363 5.19 -7.70 -19.65
C MET A 363 4.53 -6.37 -20.01
N GLY A 364 3.30 -6.17 -19.53
CA GLY A 364 2.51 -4.98 -19.84
C GLY A 364 1.89 -4.93 -21.23
N LYS A 365 2.12 -5.95 -22.08
CA LYS A 365 1.47 -6.05 -23.41
C LYS A 365 0.12 -6.75 -23.29
N THR A 366 -0.73 -6.55 -24.28
CA THR A 366 -2.07 -7.15 -24.33
C THR A 366 -2.08 -8.40 -25.22
N ILE A 367 -2.58 -9.50 -24.65
CA ILE A 367 -2.92 -10.71 -25.39
C ILE A 367 -4.29 -10.48 -26.01
N SER A 368 -4.43 -10.74 -27.28
CA SER A 368 -5.72 -10.79 -27.99
C SER A 368 -6.01 -12.20 -28.50
N ILE A 369 -7.23 -12.68 -28.28
CA ILE A 369 -7.71 -13.95 -28.83
C ILE A 369 -8.73 -13.67 -29.93
N THR A 370 -8.55 -14.29 -31.09
CA THR A 370 -9.45 -14.19 -32.23
C THR A 370 -9.89 -15.58 -32.70
N ASN A 371 -11.07 -15.67 -33.32
CA ASN A 371 -11.50 -16.88 -34.00
C ASN A 371 -10.84 -17.02 -35.40
N ILE A 372 -11.19 -18.05 -36.12
CA ILE A 372 -10.64 -18.34 -37.48
C ILE A 372 -11.00 -17.27 -38.52
N GLN A 373 -12.08 -16.52 -38.30
CA GLN A 373 -12.49 -15.40 -39.14
C GLN A 373 -11.74 -14.09 -38.79
N GLY A 374 -10.86 -14.11 -37.80
CA GLY A 374 -10.15 -12.94 -37.32
C GLY A 374 -10.98 -12.00 -36.42
N GLN A 375 -12.18 -12.42 -36.04
CA GLN A 375 -13.02 -11.64 -35.13
C GLN A 375 -12.43 -11.67 -33.73
N PHE A 376 -12.37 -10.51 -33.08
CA PHE A 376 -11.91 -10.36 -31.70
C PHE A 376 -12.88 -11.08 -30.73
N ILE A 377 -12.32 -11.86 -29.84
CA ILE A 377 -13.08 -12.61 -28.83
C ILE A 377 -12.84 -12.08 -27.43
N MET A 378 -11.58 -12.00 -27.01
CA MET A 378 -11.21 -11.53 -25.68
C MET A 378 -9.77 -11.02 -25.65
N GLN A 379 -9.45 -10.30 -24.59
CA GLN A 379 -8.09 -9.82 -24.34
C GLN A 379 -7.71 -10.01 -22.86
N SER A 380 -6.41 -10.10 -22.61
CA SER A 380 -5.83 -10.14 -21.27
C SER A 380 -4.53 -9.34 -21.23
N LEU A 381 -4.26 -8.68 -20.13
CA LEU A 381 -2.99 -7.99 -19.90
C LEU A 381 -1.95 -9.01 -19.41
N ILE A 382 -0.72 -8.91 -19.91
CA ILE A 382 0.42 -9.70 -19.41
C ILE A 382 0.96 -9.01 -18.16
N ASN A 383 0.54 -9.48 -17.01
CA ASN A 383 0.93 -8.98 -15.68
C ASN A 383 1.87 -9.94 -14.94
N SER A 384 2.19 -11.08 -15.54
CA SER A 384 3.11 -12.10 -15.02
C SER A 384 3.80 -12.82 -16.16
N LYS A 385 4.96 -13.43 -15.89
CA LYS A 385 5.70 -14.24 -16.90
C LYS A 385 4.91 -15.45 -17.38
N VAL A 386 3.98 -15.95 -16.58
CA VAL A 386 3.07 -17.03 -16.90
C VAL A 386 1.65 -16.52 -16.74
N VAL A 387 0.90 -16.45 -17.84
CA VAL A 387 -0.46 -15.91 -17.86
C VAL A 387 -1.45 -17.04 -18.05
N LYS A 388 -2.35 -17.23 -17.12
CA LYS A 388 -3.48 -18.15 -17.22
C LYS A 388 -4.72 -17.42 -17.70
N MET A 389 -5.40 -17.97 -18.65
CA MET A 389 -6.62 -17.40 -19.24
C MET A 389 -7.74 -18.43 -19.20
N ASN A 390 -8.84 -18.08 -18.55
CA ASN A 390 -10.06 -18.87 -18.59
C ASN A 390 -10.69 -18.75 -19.97
N ILE A 391 -11.02 -19.90 -20.58
CA ILE A 391 -11.64 -20.03 -21.90
C ILE A 391 -12.94 -20.84 -21.84
N ASP A 392 -13.55 -21.03 -20.66
CA ASP A 392 -14.79 -21.81 -20.50
C ASP A 392 -15.90 -21.33 -21.42
N ASN A 393 -15.99 -20.02 -21.62
CA ASN A 393 -17.06 -19.39 -22.41
C ASN A 393 -16.81 -19.48 -23.94
N LEU A 394 -15.68 -20.04 -24.38
CA LEU A 394 -15.42 -20.21 -25.80
C LEU A 394 -16.12 -21.48 -26.34
N GLN A 395 -16.72 -21.35 -27.51
CA GLN A 395 -17.25 -22.53 -28.21
C GLN A 395 -16.10 -23.44 -28.67
N PRO A 396 -16.32 -24.76 -28.79
CA PRO A 396 -15.33 -25.65 -29.38
C PRO A 396 -14.90 -25.16 -30.78
N GLY A 397 -13.60 -25.11 -30.98
CA GLY A 397 -13.06 -24.59 -32.24
C GLY A 397 -11.61 -24.19 -32.22
N LEU A 398 -11.12 -23.67 -33.36
CA LEU A 398 -9.75 -23.17 -33.50
C LEU A 398 -9.69 -21.67 -33.25
N TYR A 399 -8.74 -21.26 -32.40
CA TYR A 399 -8.50 -19.86 -32.01
C TYR A 399 -7.04 -19.48 -32.24
N PHE A 400 -6.81 -18.16 -32.38
CA PHE A 400 -5.49 -17.58 -32.48
C PHE A 400 -5.27 -16.63 -31.29
N LEU A 401 -4.15 -16.82 -30.61
CA LEU A 401 -3.64 -15.92 -29.62
C LEU A 401 -2.57 -15.05 -30.26
N VAL A 402 -2.70 -13.72 -30.10
CA VAL A 402 -1.78 -12.74 -30.70
C VAL A 402 -1.33 -11.76 -29.62
N VAL A 403 -0.03 -11.55 -29.51
CA VAL A 403 0.59 -10.48 -28.70
C VAL A 403 1.52 -9.71 -29.61
N LYS A 404 1.46 -8.38 -29.54
CA LYS A 404 2.36 -7.50 -30.30
C LYS A 404 3.16 -6.63 -29.36
N ARG A 405 4.42 -6.40 -29.68
CA ARG A 405 5.29 -5.42 -29.05
C ARG A 405 5.48 -4.19 -29.93
N GLU A 406 5.93 -3.11 -29.33
CA GLU A 406 6.18 -1.84 -30.03
C GLU A 406 7.38 -1.91 -30.99
N ASP A 407 8.34 -2.81 -30.70
CA ASP A 407 9.48 -3.11 -31.60
C ASP A 407 9.08 -3.93 -32.84
N GLY A 408 7.79 -4.21 -33.03
CA GLY A 408 7.26 -4.99 -34.16
C GLY A 408 7.24 -6.49 -33.93
N ALA A 409 7.85 -7.01 -32.87
CA ALA A 409 7.80 -8.43 -32.56
C ALA A 409 6.36 -8.87 -32.28
N THR A 410 6.00 -10.01 -32.81
CA THR A 410 4.64 -10.57 -32.69
C THR A 410 4.71 -12.04 -32.32
N VAL A 411 4.01 -12.42 -31.28
CA VAL A 411 3.69 -13.83 -30.98
C VAL A 411 2.32 -14.12 -31.55
N LYS A 412 2.25 -15.15 -32.41
CA LYS A 412 0.99 -15.69 -32.93
C LYS A 412 0.99 -17.19 -32.72
N GLN A 413 0.11 -17.68 -31.88
CA GLN A 413 -0.05 -19.10 -31.60
C GLN A 413 -1.49 -19.52 -31.83
N LYS A 414 -1.70 -20.76 -32.22
CA LYS A 414 -3.03 -21.36 -32.37
C LYS A 414 -3.31 -22.35 -31.26
N PHE A 415 -4.55 -22.43 -30.81
CA PHE A 415 -5.01 -23.48 -29.91
C PHE A 415 -6.40 -23.99 -30.30
N ILE A 416 -6.68 -25.21 -29.88
CA ILE A 416 -7.95 -25.87 -30.09
C ILE A 416 -8.71 -25.88 -28.79
N LYS A 417 -9.89 -25.26 -28.73
CA LYS A 417 -10.87 -25.40 -27.64
C LYS A 417 -11.70 -26.65 -27.90
N MET A 418 -11.71 -27.54 -26.91
CA MET A 418 -12.56 -28.75 -26.89
C MET A 418 -13.86 -28.50 -26.14
#